data_7fde32517c9127d70bb41d9164696240
#
_entry.id   7fde32517c9127d70bb41d9164696240
#
_cell.length_a   1.000
_cell.length_b   1.000
_cell.length_c   1.000
_cell.angle_alpha   90.00
_cell.angle_beta   90.00
_cell.angle_gamma   90.00
#
_symmetry.space_group_name_H-M   'P 1'
#
loop_
_entity.id
_entity.type
_entity.pdbx_description
1 polymer ?
#
loop_
_entity_poly.entity_id
_entity_poly.type
_entity_poly.pdbx_seq_one_letter_code
_entity_poly.pdbx_strand_id
1 'polypeptide(L)'
;MMKIKLNWGSGIAIGMTAFVSFIVVLGVQMFRDSPGDYDRQYYEKGLAYDSVYAKEKQVIIDKVTPQFKIENKNMLIQFAGVSAGHIRFERPSDPDQDRLLSFRSNGSDRATIALNKFTTGQWQVTLDWESNGKKYLYQREMFLP
;
A
#
# COMPACT_ATOMS: atom_id res chain seq x y z
N MET A 1 -44.81 -12.72 42.66
CA MET A 1 -43.40 -12.30 42.51
C MET A 1 -42.52 -13.44 43.01
N MET A 2 -41.87 -14.16 42.15
CA MET A 2 -40.91 -15.19 42.52
C MET A 2 -39.67 -14.52 43.09
N LYS A 3 -39.40 -14.71 44.38
CA LYS A 3 -38.15 -14.27 45.00
C LYS A 3 -37.06 -15.27 44.63
N ILE A 4 -36.18 -14.88 43.71
CA ILE A 4 -35.00 -15.67 43.33
C ILE A 4 -34.06 -15.63 44.59
N LYS A 5 -33.90 -16.76 45.27
CA LYS A 5 -32.93 -16.91 46.36
C LYS A 5 -31.54 -17.06 45.67
N LEU A 6 -30.76 -15.99 45.71
CA LEU A 6 -29.38 -16.04 45.27
C LEU A 6 -28.54 -16.91 46.23
N ASN A 7 -28.21 -18.11 45.82
CA ASN A 7 -27.23 -18.97 46.45
C ASN A 7 -25.85 -18.78 45.81
N TRP A 8 -24.80 -19.09 46.52
CA TRP A 8 -23.44 -19.02 45.99
C TRP A 8 -23.29 -19.74 44.67
N GLY A 9 -23.93 -20.91 44.49
CA GLY A 9 -23.98 -21.67 43.25
C GLY A 9 -24.71 -20.91 42.11
N SER A 10 -25.79 -20.16 42.38
CA SER A 10 -26.46 -19.34 41.36
C SER A 10 -25.59 -18.15 40.90
N GLY A 11 -24.76 -17.60 41.81
CA GLY A 11 -23.77 -16.59 41.45
C GLY A 11 -22.74 -17.09 40.41
N ILE A 12 -22.24 -18.31 40.65
CA ILE A 12 -21.30 -18.95 39.69
C ILE A 12 -21.98 -19.22 38.34
N ALA A 13 -23.21 -19.77 38.38
CA ALA A 13 -23.96 -20.08 37.15
C ALA A 13 -24.21 -18.81 36.31
N ILE A 14 -24.59 -17.69 36.95
CA ILE A 14 -24.78 -16.40 36.29
C ILE A 14 -23.46 -15.90 35.72
N GLY A 15 -22.36 -15.94 36.46
CA GLY A 15 -21.04 -15.53 35.99
C GLY A 15 -20.56 -16.34 34.79
N MET A 16 -20.72 -17.67 34.82
CA MET A 16 -20.38 -18.52 33.69
C MET A 16 -21.24 -18.23 32.46
N THR A 17 -22.55 -18.06 32.65
CA THR A 17 -23.45 -17.74 31.53
C THR A 17 -23.08 -16.39 30.89
N ALA A 18 -22.79 -15.38 31.71
CA ALA A 18 -22.38 -14.06 31.23
C ALA A 18 -21.05 -14.15 30.45
N PHE A 19 -20.08 -14.93 30.97
CA PHE A 19 -18.80 -15.15 30.31
C PHE A 19 -18.95 -15.87 28.97
N VAL A 20 -19.73 -16.96 28.94
CA VAL A 20 -19.97 -17.68 27.68
C VAL A 20 -20.68 -16.79 26.66
N SER A 21 -21.70 -16.02 27.09
CA SER A 21 -22.40 -15.07 26.23
C SER A 21 -21.46 -14.01 25.68
N PHE A 22 -20.55 -13.49 26.47
CA PHE A 22 -19.51 -12.55 26.06
C PHE A 22 -18.60 -13.13 24.96
N ILE A 23 -18.12 -14.37 25.16
CA ILE A 23 -17.28 -15.06 24.16
C ILE A 23 -18.05 -15.30 22.85
N VAL A 24 -19.33 -15.68 22.94
CA VAL A 24 -20.18 -15.87 21.75
C VAL A 24 -20.35 -14.56 20.99
N VAL A 25 -20.61 -13.45 21.68
CA VAL A 25 -20.74 -12.12 21.06
C VAL A 25 -19.44 -11.72 20.35
N LEU A 26 -18.29 -11.90 21.00
CA LEU A 26 -16.98 -11.64 20.38
C LEU A 26 -16.75 -12.52 19.15
N GLY A 27 -17.09 -13.80 19.23
CA GLY A 27 -17.00 -14.72 18.10
C GLY A 27 -17.86 -14.28 16.93
N VAL A 28 -19.12 -13.90 17.17
CA VAL A 28 -20.04 -13.40 16.13
C VAL A 28 -19.52 -12.09 15.52
N GLN A 29 -18.99 -11.16 16.31
CA GLN A 29 -18.37 -9.94 15.81
C GLN A 29 -17.17 -10.26 14.91
N MET A 30 -16.29 -11.13 15.36
CA MET A 30 -15.13 -11.56 14.59
C MET A 30 -15.54 -12.20 13.25
N PHE A 31 -16.61 -12.99 13.22
CA PHE A 31 -17.13 -13.57 11.98
C PHE A 31 -17.86 -12.58 11.07
N ARG A 32 -18.42 -11.51 11.62
CA ARG A 32 -19.07 -10.44 10.82
C ARG A 32 -18.08 -9.47 10.20
N ASP A 33 -16.96 -9.20 10.87
CA ASP A 33 -15.91 -8.29 10.40
C ASP A 33 -14.83 -9.02 9.61
N SER A 34 -14.99 -10.31 9.36
CA SER A 34 -14.00 -11.17 8.73
C SER A 34 -14.65 -12.24 7.85
N PRO A 35 -14.02 -12.88 6.97
CA PRO A 35 -12.79 -12.72 6.22
C PRO A 35 -12.84 -13.36 4.83
N GLY A 36 -13.88 -13.20 4.10
CA GLY A 36 -13.86 -13.57 2.67
C GLY A 36 -12.84 -12.74 1.88
N ASP A 37 -12.49 -11.56 2.42
CA ASP A 37 -11.53 -10.65 1.84
C ASP A 37 -10.07 -10.96 2.20
N TYR A 38 -9.80 -11.57 3.39
CA TYR A 38 -8.43 -11.85 3.81
C TYR A 38 -7.75 -12.94 2.96
N ASP A 39 -8.48 -13.99 2.62
CA ASP A 39 -7.93 -15.10 1.84
C ASP A 39 -7.79 -14.71 0.35
N ARG A 40 -8.75 -13.94 -0.19
CA ARG A 40 -8.64 -13.37 -1.54
C ARG A 40 -7.54 -12.32 -1.64
N GLN A 41 -7.46 -11.38 -0.70
CA GLN A 41 -6.41 -10.38 -0.69
C GLN A 41 -5.01 -10.98 -0.50
N TYR A 42 -4.87 -12.03 0.29
CA TYR A 42 -3.60 -12.71 0.46
C TYR A 42 -3.15 -13.40 -0.83
N TYR A 43 -4.07 -14.07 -1.52
CA TYR A 43 -3.80 -14.73 -2.79
C TYR A 43 -3.55 -13.72 -3.92
N GLU A 44 -4.35 -12.66 -3.99
CA GLU A 44 -4.16 -11.57 -4.94
C GLU A 44 -2.85 -10.79 -4.67
N LYS A 45 -2.50 -10.57 -3.41
CA LYS A 45 -1.20 -9.99 -3.03
C LYS A 45 -0.04 -10.91 -3.38
N GLY A 46 -0.19 -12.22 -3.26
CA GLY A 46 0.82 -13.20 -3.69
C GLY A 46 1.05 -13.16 -5.20
N LEU A 47 -0.01 -13.14 -6.00
CA LEU A 47 0.06 -13.01 -7.46
C LEU A 47 0.58 -11.63 -7.89
N ALA A 48 0.19 -10.57 -7.17
CA ALA A 48 0.70 -9.22 -7.39
C ALA A 48 2.19 -9.13 -7.05
N TYR A 49 2.66 -9.82 -6.01
CA TYR A 49 4.06 -9.86 -5.62
C TYR A 49 4.95 -10.46 -6.70
N ASP A 50 4.53 -11.57 -7.32
CA ASP A 50 5.26 -12.18 -8.42
C ASP A 50 5.35 -11.24 -9.64
N SER A 51 4.29 -10.50 -9.92
CA SER A 51 4.27 -9.53 -11.01
C SER A 51 5.15 -8.31 -10.73
N VAL A 52 5.15 -7.81 -9.48
CA VAL A 52 6.01 -6.71 -9.02
C VAL A 52 7.48 -7.13 -9.12
N TYR A 53 7.81 -8.29 -8.56
CA TYR A 53 9.17 -8.83 -8.61
C TYR A 53 9.68 -9.04 -10.03
N ALA A 54 8.83 -9.55 -10.93
CA ALA A 54 9.18 -9.72 -12.33
C ALA A 54 9.51 -8.38 -13.02
N LYS A 55 8.73 -7.32 -12.75
CA LYS A 55 8.95 -5.97 -13.29
C LYS A 55 10.23 -5.33 -12.73
N GLU A 56 10.51 -5.49 -11.43
CA GLU A 56 11.74 -4.99 -10.81
C GLU A 56 12.98 -5.69 -11.36
N LYS A 57 12.90 -7.01 -11.47
CA LYS A 57 13.98 -7.81 -12.06
C LYS A 57 14.25 -7.42 -13.53
N GLN A 58 13.19 -7.09 -14.27
CA GLN A 58 13.31 -6.65 -15.66
C GLN A 58 14.10 -5.35 -15.81
N VAL A 59 13.98 -4.41 -14.86
CA VAL A 59 14.77 -3.16 -14.83
C VAL A 59 16.26 -3.46 -14.78
N ILE A 60 16.66 -4.45 -13.98
CA ILE A 60 18.06 -4.82 -13.80
C ILE A 60 18.58 -5.55 -15.05
N ILE A 61 17.80 -6.48 -15.60
CA ILE A 61 18.17 -7.27 -16.78
C ILE A 61 18.38 -6.36 -17.98
N ASP A 62 17.44 -5.45 -18.23
CA ASP A 62 17.49 -4.54 -19.39
C ASP A 62 18.39 -3.31 -19.12
N LYS A 63 18.92 -3.16 -17.90
CA LYS A 63 19.76 -2.02 -17.46
C LYS A 63 19.10 -0.65 -17.69
N VAL A 64 17.78 -0.57 -17.41
CA VAL A 64 16.96 0.63 -17.62
C VAL A 64 16.61 1.36 -16.32
N THR A 65 17.50 1.30 -15.33
CA THR A 65 17.31 1.98 -14.04
C THR A 65 17.11 3.47 -14.26
N PRO A 66 15.96 4.06 -13.82
CA PRO A 66 15.68 5.47 -14.00
C PRO A 66 16.59 6.32 -13.11
N GLN A 67 17.01 7.48 -13.61
CA GLN A 67 17.80 8.45 -12.86
C GLN A 67 16.91 9.60 -12.42
N PHE A 68 17.03 10.00 -11.15
CA PHE A 68 16.25 11.07 -10.56
C PHE A 68 17.15 12.26 -10.25
N LYS A 69 16.70 13.45 -10.64
CA LYS A 69 17.36 14.71 -10.31
C LYS A 69 16.32 15.70 -9.82
N ILE A 70 16.57 16.35 -8.69
CA ILE A 70 15.69 17.38 -8.15
C ILE A 70 16.31 18.74 -8.41
N GLU A 71 15.62 19.58 -9.16
CA GLU A 71 16.04 20.94 -9.47
C GLU A 71 14.83 21.88 -9.43
N ASN A 72 14.98 23.02 -8.76
CA ASN A 72 13.96 24.10 -8.74
C ASN A 72 12.54 23.60 -8.40
N LYS A 73 12.39 22.74 -7.38
CA LYS A 73 11.13 22.10 -6.98
C LYS A 73 10.47 21.24 -8.08
N ASN A 74 11.27 20.76 -9.00
CA ASN A 74 10.85 19.79 -10.00
C ASN A 74 11.73 18.53 -9.87
N MET A 75 11.11 17.38 -10.00
CA MET A 75 11.79 16.12 -10.14
C MET A 75 11.90 15.78 -11.62
N LEU A 76 13.12 15.70 -12.12
CA LEU A 76 13.44 15.20 -13.44
C LEU A 76 13.73 13.71 -13.33
N ILE A 77 13.04 12.92 -14.15
CA ILE A 77 13.25 11.48 -14.24
C ILE A 77 13.75 11.20 -15.65
N GLN A 78 14.92 10.61 -15.74
CA GLN A 78 15.50 10.19 -17.01
C GLN A 78 15.38 8.68 -17.18
N PHE A 79 14.79 8.27 -18.29
CA PHE A 79 14.57 6.90 -18.70
C PHE A 79 15.57 6.48 -19.78
N ALA A 80 15.62 5.18 -20.07
CA ALA A 80 16.41 4.67 -21.21
C ALA A 80 15.71 4.88 -22.57
N GLY A 81 14.46 5.36 -22.59
CA GLY A 81 13.69 5.59 -23.79
C GLY A 81 12.32 6.21 -23.51
N VAL A 82 11.49 6.36 -24.54
CA VAL A 82 10.14 6.89 -24.39
C VAL A 82 9.34 6.00 -23.45
N SER A 83 8.81 6.61 -22.40
CA SER A 83 8.17 5.92 -21.31
C SER A 83 6.87 6.61 -20.91
N ALA A 84 5.88 5.83 -20.50
CA ALA A 84 4.63 6.33 -19.93
C ALA A 84 4.21 5.43 -18.78
N GLY A 85 3.60 6.02 -17.74
CA GLY A 85 3.19 5.23 -16.60
C GLY A 85 2.69 6.08 -15.45
N HIS A 86 2.84 5.52 -14.25
CA HIS A 86 2.41 6.14 -13.01
C HIS A 86 3.58 6.23 -12.04
N ILE A 87 3.61 7.31 -11.30
CA ILE A 87 4.51 7.50 -10.17
C ILE A 87 3.67 7.67 -8.91
N ARG A 88 3.95 6.86 -7.91
CA ARG A 88 3.32 6.92 -6.61
C ARG A 88 4.31 7.47 -5.61
N PHE A 89 3.86 8.45 -4.85
CA PHE A 89 4.57 9.01 -3.71
C PHE A 89 3.82 8.60 -2.45
N GLU A 90 4.47 7.88 -1.58
CA GLU A 90 3.92 7.42 -0.31
C GLU A 90 4.73 8.03 0.83
N ARG A 91 4.02 8.61 1.80
CA ARG A 91 4.66 9.20 2.97
C ARG A 91 4.45 8.30 4.19
N PRO A 92 5.48 7.57 4.67
CA PRO A 92 5.31 6.65 5.79
C PRO A 92 4.82 7.30 7.08
N SER A 93 5.09 8.61 7.26
CA SER A 93 4.67 9.38 8.44
C SER A 93 3.25 9.95 8.34
N ASP A 94 2.64 9.98 7.16
CA ASP A 94 1.32 10.59 6.93
C ASP A 94 0.70 10.08 5.62
N PRO A 95 -0.04 8.96 5.65
CA PRO A 95 -0.63 8.35 4.46
C PRO A 95 -1.67 9.23 3.73
N ASP A 96 -2.24 10.23 4.41
CA ASP A 96 -3.20 11.16 3.79
C ASP A 96 -2.55 12.05 2.72
N GLN A 97 -1.23 12.13 2.72
CA GLN A 97 -0.46 12.85 1.73
C GLN A 97 -0.04 12.01 0.51
N ASP A 98 -0.37 10.73 0.49
CA ASP A 98 -0.06 9.85 -0.62
C ASP A 98 -0.64 10.37 -1.94
N ARG A 99 0.16 10.29 -3.00
CA ARG A 99 -0.24 10.80 -4.32
C ARG A 99 0.17 9.84 -5.43
N LEU A 100 -0.76 9.64 -6.34
CA LEU A 100 -0.54 8.91 -7.59
C LEU A 100 -0.63 9.91 -8.76
N LEU A 101 0.43 10.01 -9.53
CA LEU A 101 0.51 10.89 -10.71
C LEU A 101 0.79 10.06 -11.95
N SER A 102 0.15 10.40 -13.06
CA SER A 102 0.49 9.83 -14.36
C SER A 102 1.55 10.69 -15.02
N PHE A 103 2.46 10.07 -15.72
CA PHE A 103 3.45 10.79 -16.52
C PHE A 103 3.59 10.17 -17.92
N ARG A 104 4.06 10.98 -18.82
CA ARG A 104 4.48 10.56 -20.16
C ARG A 104 5.71 11.37 -20.54
N SER A 105 6.73 10.70 -21.03
CA SER A 105 7.88 11.39 -21.60
C SER A 105 7.51 11.93 -22.98
N ASN A 106 7.51 13.26 -23.12
CA ASN A 106 7.09 13.97 -24.35
C ASN A 106 8.10 13.79 -25.49
N GLY A 107 8.10 12.61 -26.16
CA GLY A 107 9.00 12.34 -27.28
C GLY A 107 10.50 12.31 -26.92
N SER A 108 10.82 12.46 -25.64
CA SER A 108 12.17 12.37 -25.09
C SER A 108 12.24 11.26 -24.05
N ASP A 109 13.44 10.99 -23.57
CA ASP A 109 13.70 10.04 -22.47
C ASP A 109 13.48 10.64 -21.07
N ARG A 110 12.79 11.79 -20.96
CA ARG A 110 12.63 12.54 -19.70
C ARG A 110 11.18 12.81 -19.36
N ALA A 111 10.87 12.72 -18.08
CA ALA A 111 9.63 13.22 -17.49
C ALA A 111 9.93 14.20 -16.36
N THR A 112 9.07 15.20 -16.20
CA THR A 112 9.20 16.22 -15.16
C THR A 112 7.96 16.20 -14.28
N ILE A 113 8.16 16.08 -12.96
CA ILE A 113 7.11 16.10 -11.94
C ILE A 113 7.32 17.32 -11.05
N ALA A 114 6.28 18.17 -10.95
CA ALA A 114 6.32 19.33 -10.07
C ALA A 114 6.16 18.92 -8.60
N LEU A 115 7.08 19.33 -7.74
CA LEU A 115 7.10 18.99 -6.32
C LEU A 115 6.48 20.09 -5.42
N ASN A 116 5.90 21.11 -5.97
CA ASN A 116 5.34 22.26 -5.23
C ASN A 116 4.16 21.90 -4.30
N LYS A 117 3.57 20.73 -4.46
CA LYS A 117 2.46 20.20 -3.64
C LYS A 117 2.91 19.15 -2.62
N PHE A 118 4.21 18.90 -2.52
CA PHE A 118 4.78 17.93 -1.62
C PHE A 118 5.42 18.64 -0.43
N THR A 119 5.25 18.06 0.75
CA THR A 119 5.90 18.55 1.97
C THR A 119 7.30 17.98 2.07
N THR A 120 8.19 18.77 2.64
CA THR A 120 9.59 18.35 2.90
C THR A 120 9.62 17.11 3.78
N GLY A 121 10.45 16.15 3.45
CA GLY A 121 10.64 14.94 4.25
C GLY A 121 10.98 13.70 3.42
N GLN A 122 10.95 12.55 4.08
CA GLN A 122 11.22 11.26 3.46
C GLN A 122 9.97 10.71 2.80
N TRP A 123 10.13 10.26 1.57
CA TRP A 123 9.08 9.71 0.75
C TRP A 123 9.55 8.41 0.11
N GLN A 124 8.65 7.46 0.03
CA GLN A 124 8.83 6.28 -0.82
C GLN A 124 8.23 6.59 -2.20
N VAL A 125 9.04 6.43 -3.22
CA VAL A 125 8.64 6.68 -4.60
C VAL A 125 8.64 5.37 -5.36
N THR A 126 7.45 5.00 -5.86
CA THR A 126 7.24 3.83 -6.70
C THR A 126 6.91 4.27 -8.12
N LEU A 127 7.72 3.86 -9.06
CA LEU A 127 7.58 4.15 -10.48
C LEU A 127 7.16 2.88 -11.22
N ASP A 128 5.98 2.87 -11.81
CA ASP A 128 5.48 1.79 -12.67
C ASP A 128 5.30 2.35 -14.09
N TRP A 129 6.08 1.85 -15.05
CA TRP A 129 6.06 2.39 -16.40
C TRP A 129 6.18 1.32 -17.46
N GLU A 130 5.77 1.69 -18.65
CA GLU A 130 5.93 0.89 -19.85
C GLU A 130 6.86 1.62 -20.83
N SER A 131 7.79 0.88 -21.41
CA SER A 131 8.68 1.34 -22.47
C SER A 131 8.93 0.19 -23.44
N ASN A 132 8.80 0.45 -24.75
CA ASN A 132 8.98 -0.55 -25.80
C ASN A 132 8.16 -1.86 -25.60
N GLY A 133 6.91 -1.74 -25.08
CA GLY A 133 6.03 -2.87 -24.83
C GLY A 133 6.39 -3.72 -23.63
N LYS A 134 7.36 -3.33 -22.84
CA LYS A 134 7.75 -3.98 -21.58
C LYS A 134 7.33 -3.14 -20.39
N LYS A 135 6.93 -3.81 -19.32
CA LYS A 135 6.53 -3.18 -18.06
C LYS A 135 7.66 -3.28 -17.05
N TYR A 136 7.90 -2.18 -16.36
CA TYR A 136 8.96 -2.02 -15.38
C TYR A 136 8.41 -1.44 -14.09
N LEU A 137 9.01 -1.78 -12.98
CA LEU A 137 8.73 -1.19 -11.69
C LEU A 137 10.03 -0.89 -10.97
N TYR A 138 10.13 0.29 -10.39
CA TYR A 138 11.29 0.71 -9.60
C TYR A 138 10.83 1.44 -8.34
N GLN A 139 11.38 1.05 -7.22
CA GLN A 139 11.07 1.64 -5.92
C GLN A 139 12.32 2.26 -5.31
N ARG A 140 12.15 3.43 -4.72
CA ARG A 140 13.24 4.12 -4.03
C ARG A 140 12.72 5.03 -2.94
N GLU A 141 13.41 5.02 -1.82
CA GLU A 141 13.26 6.07 -0.80
C GLU A 141 14.09 7.28 -1.17
N MET A 142 13.51 8.46 -1.03
CA MET A 142 14.20 9.73 -1.26
C MET A 142 13.66 10.83 -0.36
N PHE A 143 14.51 11.79 -0.11
CA PHE A 143 14.15 13.00 0.63
C PHE A 143 13.73 14.09 -0.36
N LEU A 144 12.52 14.62 -0.19
CA LEU A 144 12.03 15.78 -0.95
C LEU A 144 12.27 17.05 -0.14
N PRO A 145 12.85 18.11 -0.75
CA PRO A 145 13.21 19.35 -0.08
C PRO A 145 12.01 20.25 0.25
#